data_363cceb25f047cba6b51bde4cde539de
#
_entry.id   363cceb25f047cba6b51bde4cde539de
#
_cell.length_a   1.000
_cell.length_b   1.000
_cell.length_c   1.000
_cell.angle_alpha   90.00
_cell.angle_beta   90.00
_cell.angle_gamma   90.00
#
_symmetry.space_group_name_H-M   'P 1'
#
loop_
_entity.id
_entity.type
_entity.pdbx_description
1 polymer ?
#
loop_
_entity_poly.entity_id
_entity_poly.type
_entity_poly.pdbx_seq_one_letter_code
_entity_poly.pdbx_strand_id
1 'polypeptide(L)'
;MLVDVDAGVQLDVEVLGDEGAPAVLLIGGAGWSRDWWDDDLCARLVARGRRVIRYDQRDTGASTSWPPGAPGYTGEELVTDVLAVLDAVGVDRAHVVGLSSGGGIVQYLGLEHRDRVASLTLVATSPVDPTVGDLPGPTPAIAAAFAGEGPGPDWSDHDAAVTALVEGERPFAGPGAFDEERIRAIAERVVARSRDLAASTTNPFVVPSGPPGPTALRDLAGLPVLVVHGTDDPLLPVEHGRALAAAIPGARLLEIEGMGHQLPPEPAWDRFVDAVLEH
;
A
#
# COMPACT_ATOMS: atom_id res chain seq x y z
N MET A 1 -9.94 -13.71 -7.87
CA MET A 1 -10.00 -13.98 -9.33
C MET A 1 -8.69 -13.56 -9.98
N LEU A 2 -8.23 -14.29 -11.01
CA LEU A 2 -7.04 -13.83 -11.76
C LEU A 2 -7.47 -12.86 -12.86
N VAL A 3 -6.77 -11.74 -12.98
CA VAL A 3 -6.97 -10.67 -13.97
C VAL A 3 -5.73 -10.57 -14.83
N ASP A 4 -5.89 -10.68 -16.15
CA ASP A 4 -4.80 -10.44 -17.10
C ASP A 4 -4.58 -8.94 -17.21
N VAL A 5 -3.38 -8.45 -16.86
CA VAL A 5 -3.03 -7.03 -16.89
C VAL A 5 -2.04 -6.69 -18.00
N ASP A 6 -1.28 -7.68 -18.46
CA ASP A 6 -0.31 -7.59 -19.54
C ASP A 6 -0.08 -8.98 -20.14
N ALA A 7 0.67 -9.07 -21.23
CA ALA A 7 1.00 -10.32 -21.91
C ALA A 7 1.70 -11.32 -20.96
N GLY A 8 0.96 -12.31 -20.48
CA GLY A 8 1.45 -13.33 -19.55
C GLY A 8 1.56 -12.89 -18.10
N VAL A 9 1.01 -11.72 -17.72
CA VAL A 9 0.99 -11.21 -16.36
C VAL A 9 -0.42 -11.22 -15.81
N GLN A 10 -0.62 -11.90 -14.70
CA GLN A 10 -1.90 -12.03 -14.00
C GLN A 10 -1.77 -11.53 -12.57
N LEU A 11 -2.76 -10.76 -12.11
CA LEU A 11 -2.91 -10.34 -10.73
C LEU A 11 -4.09 -11.04 -10.06
N ASP A 12 -3.91 -11.46 -8.81
CA ASP A 12 -5.00 -12.03 -8.02
C ASP A 12 -5.78 -10.93 -7.30
N VAL A 13 -7.03 -10.78 -7.71
CA VAL A 13 -7.94 -9.72 -7.26
C VAL A 13 -9.06 -10.32 -6.43
N GLU A 14 -9.41 -9.66 -5.34
CA GLU A 14 -10.56 -9.96 -4.50
C GLU A 14 -11.49 -8.76 -4.45
N VAL A 15 -12.79 -9.04 -4.55
CA VAL A 15 -13.85 -8.05 -4.49
C VAL A 15 -14.83 -8.44 -3.39
N LEU A 16 -15.12 -7.50 -2.48
CA LEU A 16 -16.02 -7.67 -1.35
C LEU A 16 -17.14 -6.63 -1.41
N GLY A 17 -18.32 -6.98 -0.93
CA GLY A 17 -19.49 -6.09 -0.92
C GLY A 17 -20.29 -6.11 -2.22
N ASP A 18 -21.30 -5.23 -2.30
CA ASP A 18 -22.28 -5.20 -3.39
C ASP A 18 -21.68 -4.60 -4.67
N GLU A 19 -21.98 -5.22 -5.82
CA GLU A 19 -21.45 -4.80 -7.13
C GLU A 19 -21.82 -3.36 -7.50
N GLY A 20 -23.02 -2.91 -7.13
CA GLY A 20 -23.49 -1.54 -7.39
C GLY A 20 -23.02 -0.48 -6.40
N ALA A 21 -22.29 -0.85 -5.34
CA ALA A 21 -21.83 0.09 -4.33
C ALA A 21 -20.60 0.89 -4.83
N PRO A 22 -20.41 2.13 -4.33
CA PRO A 22 -19.19 2.91 -4.64
C PRO A 22 -17.93 2.14 -4.29
N ALA A 23 -17.00 2.05 -5.26
CA ALA A 23 -15.79 1.26 -5.14
C ALA A 23 -14.70 1.96 -4.32
N VAL A 24 -14.05 1.18 -3.46
CA VAL A 24 -12.80 1.53 -2.76
C VAL A 24 -11.74 0.52 -3.18
N LEU A 25 -10.68 0.97 -3.84
CA LEU A 25 -9.55 0.15 -4.23
C LEU A 25 -8.41 0.34 -3.23
N LEU A 26 -7.84 -0.77 -2.73
CA LEU A 26 -6.80 -0.79 -1.72
C LEU A 26 -5.48 -1.28 -2.33
N ILE A 27 -4.42 -0.47 -2.26
CA ILE A 27 -3.08 -0.75 -2.80
C ILE A 27 -2.10 -0.87 -1.64
N GLY A 28 -1.47 -2.04 -1.51
CA GLY A 28 -0.52 -2.34 -0.43
C GLY A 28 0.82 -1.62 -0.58
N GLY A 29 1.62 -1.68 0.48
CA GLY A 29 3.02 -1.26 0.47
C GLY A 29 3.93 -2.23 -0.30
N ALA A 30 5.22 -1.92 -0.36
CA ALA A 30 6.21 -2.78 -0.99
C ALA A 30 6.22 -4.18 -0.34
N GLY A 31 6.07 -5.22 -1.16
CA GLY A 31 6.03 -6.61 -0.68
C GLY A 31 4.71 -7.06 -0.05
N TRP A 32 3.75 -6.17 0.10
CA TRP A 32 2.46 -6.53 0.67
C TRP A 32 1.55 -7.19 -0.37
N SER A 33 1.11 -8.43 -0.07
CA SER A 33 -0.04 -9.04 -0.72
C SER A 33 -1.35 -8.41 -0.20
N ARG A 34 -2.46 -8.71 -0.85
CA ARG A 34 -3.78 -8.22 -0.43
C ARG A 34 -4.17 -8.63 1.00
N ASP A 35 -3.54 -9.69 1.55
CA ASP A 35 -3.83 -10.19 2.91
C ASP A 35 -3.46 -9.19 4.01
N TRP A 36 -2.52 -8.28 3.75
CA TRP A 36 -2.13 -7.22 4.67
C TRP A 36 -3.21 -6.15 4.85
N TRP A 37 -4.13 -6.01 3.90
CA TRP A 37 -5.38 -5.29 4.11
C TRP A 37 -6.32 -6.17 4.93
N ASP A 38 -6.30 -5.98 6.24
CA ASP A 38 -6.99 -6.80 7.22
C ASP A 38 -8.47 -7.03 6.86
N ASP A 39 -8.95 -8.26 7.02
CA ASP A 39 -10.31 -8.66 6.66
C ASP A 39 -11.37 -7.90 7.46
N ASP A 40 -11.12 -7.63 8.76
CA ASP A 40 -12.04 -6.88 9.61
C ASP A 40 -12.10 -5.41 9.23
N LEU A 41 -10.96 -4.82 8.79
CA LEU A 41 -10.95 -3.45 8.24
C LEU A 41 -11.74 -3.39 6.92
N CYS A 42 -11.53 -4.36 6.03
CA CYS A 42 -12.29 -4.45 4.79
C CYS A 42 -13.80 -4.65 5.06
N ALA A 43 -14.15 -5.50 6.03
CA ALA A 43 -15.54 -5.72 6.44
C ALA A 43 -16.20 -4.43 6.97
N ARG A 44 -15.46 -3.55 7.67
CA ARG A 44 -15.98 -2.23 8.10
C ARG A 44 -16.31 -1.33 6.91
N LEU A 45 -15.48 -1.31 5.87
CA LEU A 45 -15.78 -0.56 4.62
C LEU A 45 -17.02 -1.12 3.92
N VAL A 46 -17.14 -2.46 3.83
CA VAL A 46 -18.31 -3.12 3.27
C VAL A 46 -19.57 -2.80 4.07
N ALA A 47 -19.51 -2.84 5.41
CA ALA A 47 -20.63 -2.50 6.29
C ALA A 47 -21.09 -1.04 6.15
N ARG A 48 -20.21 -0.15 5.65
CA ARG A 48 -20.52 1.25 5.29
C ARG A 48 -20.98 1.42 3.84
N GLY A 49 -21.38 0.31 3.17
CA GLY A 49 -21.92 0.31 1.81
C GLY A 49 -20.88 0.55 0.72
N ARG A 50 -19.65 0.08 0.91
CA ARG A 50 -18.60 0.15 -0.12
C ARG A 50 -18.35 -1.21 -0.76
N ARG A 51 -18.02 -1.18 -2.05
CA ARG A 51 -17.43 -2.31 -2.77
C ARG A 51 -15.91 -2.21 -2.63
N VAL A 52 -15.33 -3.11 -1.86
CA VAL A 52 -13.89 -3.12 -1.58
C VAL A 52 -13.18 -4.01 -2.60
N ILE A 53 -12.16 -3.48 -3.23
CA ILE A 53 -11.30 -4.18 -4.17
C ILE A 53 -9.89 -4.16 -3.59
N ARG A 54 -9.28 -5.33 -3.41
CA ARG A 54 -7.88 -5.48 -3.04
C ARG A 54 -7.22 -6.53 -3.92
N TYR A 55 -5.95 -6.36 -4.21
CA TYR A 55 -5.23 -7.27 -5.11
C TYR A 55 -3.79 -7.47 -4.67
N ASP A 56 -3.25 -8.60 -5.10
CA ASP A 56 -1.82 -8.86 -4.99
C ASP A 56 -1.11 -8.11 -6.12
N GLN A 57 -0.19 -7.22 -5.79
CA GLN A 57 0.66 -6.57 -6.78
C GLN A 57 1.58 -7.60 -7.44
N ARG A 58 2.28 -7.23 -8.53
CA ARG A 58 3.31 -8.06 -9.14
C ARG A 58 4.30 -8.51 -8.06
N ASP A 59 4.77 -9.75 -8.14
CA ASP A 59 5.64 -10.44 -7.17
C ASP A 59 5.03 -10.73 -5.80
N THR A 60 3.78 -10.39 -5.53
CA THR A 60 3.17 -10.64 -4.23
C THR A 60 2.02 -11.66 -4.31
N GLY A 61 1.79 -12.36 -3.22
CA GLY A 61 0.68 -13.30 -3.08
C GLY A 61 0.59 -14.31 -4.21
N ALA A 62 -0.59 -14.43 -4.84
CA ALA A 62 -0.85 -15.35 -5.93
C ALA A 62 -0.68 -14.72 -7.33
N SER A 63 -0.23 -13.49 -7.43
CA SER A 63 0.06 -12.79 -8.68
C SER A 63 1.31 -13.34 -9.38
N THR A 64 1.51 -12.95 -10.64
CA THR A 64 2.71 -13.30 -11.40
C THR A 64 3.95 -12.81 -10.69
N SER A 65 4.96 -13.68 -10.62
CA SER A 65 6.22 -13.43 -9.93
C SER A 65 7.41 -13.63 -10.85
N TRP A 66 8.47 -12.86 -10.62
CA TRP A 66 9.77 -12.93 -11.30
C TRP A 66 10.84 -13.45 -10.35
N PRO A 67 12.00 -13.88 -10.85
CA PRO A 67 13.10 -14.31 -10.00
C PRO A 67 13.49 -13.21 -8.99
N PRO A 68 13.81 -13.58 -7.73
CA PRO A 68 14.24 -12.62 -6.72
C PRO A 68 15.41 -11.74 -7.18
N GLY A 69 15.28 -10.42 -7.00
CA GLY A 69 16.25 -9.41 -7.41
C GLY A 69 16.21 -9.04 -8.90
N ALA A 70 15.27 -9.60 -9.67
CA ALA A 70 15.17 -9.37 -11.12
C ALA A 70 13.72 -9.13 -11.57
N PRO A 71 13.04 -8.07 -11.09
CA PRO A 71 11.67 -7.74 -11.48
C PRO A 71 11.63 -7.46 -12.99
N GLY A 72 10.65 -8.04 -13.68
CA GLY A 72 10.46 -7.86 -15.14
C GLY A 72 9.54 -6.68 -15.48
N TYR A 73 9.45 -5.67 -14.63
CA TYR A 73 8.55 -4.52 -14.76
C TYR A 73 9.16 -3.27 -14.10
N THR A 74 8.51 -2.12 -14.27
CA THR A 74 8.90 -0.83 -13.71
C THR A 74 7.75 -0.25 -12.85
N GLY A 75 7.95 0.92 -12.26
CA GLY A 75 6.90 1.62 -11.55
C GLY A 75 5.70 2.03 -12.43
N GLU A 76 5.90 2.18 -13.76
CA GLU A 76 4.83 2.53 -14.68
C GLU A 76 3.79 1.41 -14.79
N GLU A 77 4.25 0.15 -14.89
CA GLU A 77 3.33 -0.99 -14.93
C GLU A 77 2.52 -1.12 -13.65
N LEU A 78 3.07 -0.75 -12.49
CA LEU A 78 2.31 -0.76 -11.24
C LEU A 78 1.14 0.25 -11.24
N VAL A 79 1.27 1.37 -11.96
CA VAL A 79 0.18 2.34 -12.14
C VAL A 79 -0.86 1.82 -13.14
N THR A 80 -0.41 1.27 -14.27
CA THR A 80 -1.31 0.72 -15.31
C THR A 80 -2.05 -0.54 -14.85
N ASP A 81 -1.47 -1.34 -13.97
CA ASP A 81 -2.11 -2.47 -13.32
C ASP A 81 -3.38 -2.07 -12.57
N VAL A 82 -3.37 -0.90 -11.91
CA VAL A 82 -4.56 -0.36 -11.22
C VAL A 82 -5.72 -0.17 -12.20
N LEU A 83 -5.44 0.37 -13.38
CA LEU A 83 -6.44 0.58 -14.43
C LEU A 83 -7.00 -0.74 -14.94
N ALA A 84 -6.14 -1.71 -15.21
CA ALA A 84 -6.54 -3.03 -15.67
C ALA A 84 -7.39 -3.77 -14.62
N VAL A 85 -7.06 -3.64 -13.33
CA VAL A 85 -7.87 -4.18 -12.22
C VAL A 85 -9.25 -3.54 -12.20
N LEU A 86 -9.35 -2.20 -12.27
CA LEU A 86 -10.62 -1.50 -12.29
C LEU A 86 -11.48 -1.91 -13.49
N ASP A 87 -10.88 -2.02 -14.68
CA ASP A 87 -11.56 -2.43 -15.92
C ASP A 87 -12.10 -3.86 -15.80
N ALA A 88 -11.28 -4.78 -15.28
CA ALA A 88 -11.68 -6.18 -15.12
C ALA A 88 -12.84 -6.40 -14.14
N VAL A 89 -12.98 -5.51 -13.16
CA VAL A 89 -14.11 -5.58 -12.20
C VAL A 89 -15.26 -4.64 -12.56
N GLY A 90 -15.20 -3.98 -13.74
CA GLY A 90 -16.27 -3.12 -14.26
C GLY A 90 -16.45 -1.83 -13.45
N VAL A 91 -15.35 -1.22 -13.00
CA VAL A 91 -15.35 0.03 -12.22
C VAL A 91 -14.71 1.15 -13.03
N ASP A 92 -15.51 2.12 -13.45
CA ASP A 92 -15.03 3.27 -14.21
C ASP A 92 -14.19 4.21 -13.31
N ARG A 93 -14.61 4.40 -12.06
CA ARG A 93 -14.02 5.36 -11.14
C ARG A 93 -14.10 4.87 -9.69
N ALA A 94 -13.00 4.96 -8.93
CA ALA A 94 -12.91 4.47 -7.56
C ALA A 94 -12.35 5.51 -6.58
N HIS A 95 -12.68 5.36 -5.30
CA HIS A 95 -11.87 5.88 -4.21
C HIS A 95 -10.62 5.00 -4.10
N VAL A 96 -9.42 5.57 -4.18
CA VAL A 96 -8.18 4.79 -4.18
C VAL A 96 -7.39 5.07 -2.92
N VAL A 97 -7.07 4.01 -2.19
CA VAL A 97 -6.30 4.06 -0.94
C VAL A 97 -4.97 3.36 -1.17
N GLY A 98 -3.86 4.03 -0.90
CA GLY A 98 -2.53 3.43 -1.01
C GLY A 98 -1.69 3.64 0.23
N LEU A 99 -1.02 2.58 0.67
CA LEU A 99 -0.11 2.62 1.80
C LEU A 99 1.34 2.60 1.30
N SER A 100 2.21 3.45 1.88
CA SER A 100 3.65 3.46 1.61
C SER A 100 3.96 3.58 0.12
N SER A 101 4.64 2.63 -0.51
CA SER A 101 4.86 2.60 -1.97
C SER A 101 3.55 2.62 -2.77
N GLY A 102 2.49 1.96 -2.28
CA GLY A 102 1.15 2.06 -2.85
C GLY A 102 0.61 3.49 -2.86
N GLY A 103 0.97 4.31 -1.86
CA GLY A 103 0.67 5.74 -1.84
C GLY A 103 1.39 6.52 -2.96
N GLY A 104 2.59 6.09 -3.36
CA GLY A 104 3.28 6.61 -4.55
C GLY A 104 2.51 6.29 -5.83
N ILE A 105 2.08 5.03 -6.00
CA ILE A 105 1.24 4.60 -7.13
C ILE A 105 -0.04 5.45 -7.21
N VAL A 106 -0.70 5.67 -6.07
CA VAL A 106 -1.94 6.46 -5.97
C VAL A 106 -1.73 7.93 -6.38
N GLN A 107 -0.58 8.52 -6.02
CA GLN A 107 -0.24 9.87 -6.44
C GLN A 107 -0.09 9.96 -7.97
N TYR A 108 0.65 9.04 -8.60
CA TYR A 108 0.78 8.98 -10.06
C TYR A 108 -0.56 8.72 -10.75
N LEU A 109 -1.38 7.82 -10.22
CA LEU A 109 -2.72 7.57 -10.74
C LEU A 109 -3.58 8.85 -10.74
N GLY A 110 -3.53 9.64 -9.67
CA GLY A 110 -4.24 10.91 -9.59
C GLY A 110 -3.72 11.98 -10.55
N LEU A 111 -2.43 11.99 -10.85
CA LEU A 111 -1.78 12.92 -11.77
C LEU A 111 -2.01 12.56 -13.24
N GLU A 112 -2.00 11.27 -13.58
CA GLU A 112 -2.04 10.80 -14.97
C GLU A 112 -3.43 10.33 -15.41
N HIS A 113 -4.23 9.79 -14.48
CA HIS A 113 -5.51 9.14 -14.77
C HIS A 113 -6.63 9.65 -13.86
N ARG A 114 -6.70 10.98 -13.73
CA ARG A 114 -7.66 11.67 -12.84
C ARG A 114 -9.12 11.30 -13.10
N ASP A 115 -9.48 10.97 -14.32
CA ASP A 115 -10.82 10.54 -14.72
C ASP A 115 -11.22 9.18 -14.10
N ARG A 116 -10.25 8.36 -13.71
CA ARG A 116 -10.45 7.06 -13.05
C ARG A 116 -10.53 7.15 -11.52
N VAL A 117 -10.31 8.34 -10.94
CA VAL A 117 -10.18 8.54 -9.49
C VAL A 117 -11.31 9.42 -8.94
N ALA A 118 -12.07 8.91 -7.98
CA ALA A 118 -13.08 9.68 -7.25
C ALA A 118 -12.45 10.50 -6.11
N SER A 119 -11.56 9.87 -5.33
CA SER A 119 -10.73 10.51 -4.31
C SER A 119 -9.47 9.69 -4.06
N LEU A 120 -8.48 10.29 -3.40
CA LEU A 120 -7.24 9.64 -2.99
C LEU A 120 -7.13 9.60 -1.46
N THR A 121 -6.70 8.45 -0.92
CA THR A 121 -6.25 8.36 0.47
C THR A 121 -4.80 7.85 0.48
N LEU A 122 -3.90 8.66 1.02
CA LEU A 122 -2.45 8.47 1.02
C LEU A 122 -2.01 8.15 2.45
N VAL A 123 -1.70 6.86 2.71
CA VAL A 123 -1.41 6.36 4.07
C VAL A 123 0.09 6.12 4.22
N ALA A 124 0.71 6.70 5.26
CA ALA A 124 2.12 6.48 5.61
C ALA A 124 3.05 6.52 4.38
N THR A 125 2.96 7.57 3.58
CA THR A 125 3.69 7.71 2.32
C THR A 125 4.37 9.07 2.20
N SER A 126 5.26 9.21 1.23
CA SER A 126 6.04 10.41 0.96
C SER A 126 5.58 11.09 -0.33
N PRO A 127 5.76 12.42 -0.47
CA PRO A 127 5.55 13.10 -1.74
C PRO A 127 6.40 12.51 -2.87
N VAL A 128 5.78 12.28 -4.05
CA VAL A 128 6.53 11.95 -5.28
C VAL A 128 7.12 13.19 -5.96
N ASP A 129 6.74 14.39 -5.52
CA ASP A 129 7.21 15.67 -6.04
C ASP A 129 8.58 16.02 -5.43
N PRO A 130 9.68 15.99 -6.21
CA PRO A 130 11.02 16.27 -5.69
C PRO A 130 11.20 17.74 -5.27
N THR A 131 10.27 18.62 -5.62
CA THR A 131 10.32 20.05 -5.24
C THR A 131 9.81 20.33 -3.83
N VAL A 132 9.23 19.33 -3.16
CA VAL A 132 8.76 19.47 -1.76
C VAL A 132 9.92 19.71 -0.78
N GLY A 133 11.15 19.37 -1.18
CA GLY A 133 12.35 19.62 -0.41
C GLY A 133 12.81 18.37 0.38
N ASP A 134 13.89 18.55 1.14
CA ASP A 134 14.46 17.48 1.93
C ASP A 134 13.57 17.15 3.15
N LEU A 135 13.22 15.88 3.28
CA LEU A 135 12.44 15.35 4.41
C LEU A 135 13.34 14.46 5.28
N PRO A 136 13.02 14.31 6.57
CA PRO A 136 13.84 13.50 7.47
C PRO A 136 13.89 12.04 7.01
N GLY A 137 15.06 11.42 7.06
CA GLY A 137 15.23 10.00 6.77
C GLY A 137 14.67 9.10 7.87
N PRO A 138 14.73 7.79 7.67
CA PRO A 138 14.28 6.80 8.65
C PRO A 138 15.07 6.89 9.95
N THR A 139 14.48 6.39 11.03
CA THR A 139 15.19 6.27 12.32
C THR A 139 16.45 5.40 12.17
N PRO A 140 17.47 5.59 13.02
CA PRO A 140 18.67 4.77 12.96
C PRO A 140 18.39 3.25 13.08
N ALA A 141 17.35 2.86 13.81
CA ALA A 141 16.95 1.47 13.95
C ALA A 141 16.45 0.87 12.63
N ILE A 142 15.59 1.60 11.90
CA ILE A 142 15.11 1.19 10.58
C ILE A 142 16.25 1.20 9.56
N ALA A 143 17.09 2.24 9.56
CA ALA A 143 18.25 2.31 8.67
C ALA A 143 19.20 1.10 8.89
N ALA A 144 19.41 0.70 10.13
CA ALA A 144 20.20 -0.49 10.46
C ALA A 144 19.52 -1.78 10.02
N ALA A 145 18.19 -1.89 10.13
CA ALA A 145 17.44 -3.06 9.67
C ALA A 145 17.54 -3.24 8.15
N PHE A 146 17.48 -2.15 7.38
CA PHE A 146 17.67 -2.21 5.91
C PHE A 146 19.14 -2.47 5.50
N ALA A 147 20.11 -2.06 6.31
CA ALA A 147 21.52 -2.32 6.05
C ALA A 147 21.99 -3.71 6.51
N GLY A 148 21.13 -4.47 7.18
CA GLY A 148 21.43 -5.79 7.70
C GLY A 148 21.81 -6.76 6.59
N GLU A 149 23.06 -7.29 6.65
CA GLU A 149 23.55 -8.34 5.77
C GLU A 149 23.37 -9.69 6.49
N GLY A 150 22.60 -10.58 5.89
CA GLY A 150 22.45 -11.94 6.39
C GLY A 150 21.75 -12.83 5.37
N PRO A 151 21.90 -14.15 5.47
CA PRO A 151 21.05 -15.03 4.68
C PRO A 151 19.60 -14.78 5.11
N GLY A 152 18.72 -14.56 4.13
CA GLY A 152 17.29 -14.50 4.39
C GLY A 152 16.80 -15.81 5.04
N PRO A 153 15.56 -15.85 5.55
CA PRO A 153 14.98 -17.06 6.12
C PRO A 153 14.86 -18.14 5.05
N ASP A 154 14.73 -19.38 5.48
CA ASP A 154 14.33 -20.47 4.58
C ASP A 154 12.84 -20.28 4.25
N TRP A 155 12.55 -19.68 3.10
CA TRP A 155 11.17 -19.45 2.64
C TRP A 155 10.41 -20.72 2.32
N SER A 156 11.08 -21.90 2.25
CA SER A 156 10.43 -23.19 2.08
C SER A 156 9.95 -23.79 3.41
N ASP A 157 10.45 -23.30 4.54
CA ASP A 157 9.98 -23.66 5.87
C ASP A 157 8.86 -22.70 6.29
N HIS A 158 7.65 -23.24 6.44
CA HIS A 158 6.45 -22.46 6.76
C HIS A 158 6.61 -21.64 8.05
N ASP A 159 7.09 -22.26 9.12
CA ASP A 159 7.17 -21.63 10.43
C ASP A 159 8.28 -20.56 10.46
N ALA A 160 9.39 -20.82 9.76
CA ALA A 160 10.46 -19.85 9.58
C ALA A 160 9.98 -18.64 8.76
N ALA A 161 9.23 -18.88 7.67
CA ALA A 161 8.67 -17.82 6.83
C ALA A 161 7.66 -16.96 7.59
N VAL A 162 6.72 -17.57 8.32
CA VAL A 162 5.75 -16.84 9.17
C VAL A 162 6.49 -15.98 10.22
N THR A 163 7.46 -16.59 10.89
CA THR A 163 8.24 -15.87 11.91
C THR A 163 9.01 -14.68 11.30
N ALA A 164 9.62 -14.88 10.14
CA ALA A 164 10.34 -13.81 9.45
C ALA A 164 9.43 -12.64 9.05
N LEU A 165 8.23 -12.91 8.54
CA LEU A 165 7.25 -11.88 8.22
C LEU A 165 6.80 -11.12 9.47
N VAL A 166 6.50 -11.83 10.57
CA VAL A 166 6.10 -11.21 11.84
C VAL A 166 7.19 -10.31 12.40
N GLU A 167 8.44 -10.81 12.46
CA GLU A 167 9.57 -10.02 12.97
C GLU A 167 9.97 -8.89 12.02
N GLY A 168 9.72 -9.05 10.71
CA GLY A 168 9.91 -8.01 9.71
C GLY A 168 8.98 -6.80 9.90
N GLU A 169 7.74 -7.01 10.33
CA GLU A 169 6.78 -5.93 10.57
C GLU A 169 7.01 -5.21 11.93
N ARG A 170 7.62 -5.87 12.90
CA ARG A 170 7.80 -5.34 14.26
C ARG A 170 8.52 -3.99 14.32
N PRO A 171 9.62 -3.74 13.60
CA PRO A 171 10.34 -2.46 13.65
C PRO A 171 9.55 -1.28 13.11
N PHE A 172 8.52 -1.53 12.29
CA PHE A 172 7.70 -0.51 11.65
C PHE A 172 6.51 -0.09 12.52
N ALA A 173 6.14 -0.89 13.51
CA ALA A 173 5.04 -0.57 14.41
C ALA A 173 5.38 0.61 15.33
N GLY A 174 4.37 1.42 15.61
CA GLY A 174 4.47 2.46 16.64
C GLY A 174 4.56 1.86 18.04
N PRO A 175 4.96 2.66 19.04
CA PRO A 175 5.10 2.20 20.42
C PRO A 175 3.80 1.59 20.97
N GLY A 176 3.84 0.29 21.30
CA GLY A 176 2.67 -0.43 21.83
C GLY A 176 1.57 -0.73 20.81
N ALA A 177 1.80 -0.46 19.53
CA ALA A 177 0.82 -0.69 18.46
C ALA A 177 1.06 -2.01 17.69
N PHE A 178 2.03 -2.82 18.08
CA PHE A 178 2.31 -4.11 17.47
C PHE A 178 1.41 -5.19 18.05
N ASP A 179 0.45 -5.66 17.24
CA ASP A 179 -0.43 -6.79 17.57
C ASP A 179 0.15 -8.07 16.94
N GLU A 180 0.98 -8.79 17.70
CA GLU A 180 1.65 -9.98 17.19
C GLU A 180 0.68 -11.08 16.78
N GLU A 181 -0.42 -11.29 17.50
CA GLU A 181 -1.41 -12.32 17.18
C GLU A 181 -2.06 -12.06 15.83
N ARG A 182 -2.49 -10.81 15.59
CA ARG A 182 -3.08 -10.38 14.33
C ARG A 182 -2.07 -10.44 13.17
N ILE A 183 -0.87 -9.92 13.37
CA ILE A 183 0.19 -9.95 12.34
C ILE A 183 0.57 -11.40 11.99
N ARG A 184 0.65 -12.29 12.97
CA ARG A 184 0.91 -13.72 12.75
C ARG A 184 -0.21 -14.38 11.92
N ALA A 185 -1.47 -14.13 12.24
CA ALA A 185 -2.60 -14.64 11.48
C ALA A 185 -2.60 -14.14 10.02
N ILE A 186 -2.19 -12.89 9.79
CA ILE A 186 -1.99 -12.36 8.42
C ILE A 186 -0.81 -13.06 7.75
N ALA A 187 0.34 -13.17 8.42
CA ALA A 187 1.55 -13.80 7.87
C ALA A 187 1.31 -15.27 7.47
N GLU A 188 0.55 -16.02 8.24
CA GLU A 188 0.15 -17.40 7.88
C GLU A 188 -0.64 -17.44 6.56
N ARG A 189 -1.58 -16.52 6.34
CA ARG A 189 -2.30 -16.44 5.07
C ARG A 189 -1.38 -16.03 3.92
N VAL A 190 -0.49 -15.05 4.15
CA VAL A 190 0.50 -14.62 3.17
C VAL A 190 1.38 -15.79 2.74
N VAL A 191 1.95 -16.54 3.69
CA VAL A 191 2.80 -17.71 3.40
C VAL A 191 2.02 -18.77 2.63
N ALA A 192 0.80 -19.09 3.06
CA ALA A 192 -0.03 -20.13 2.43
C ALA A 192 -0.43 -19.79 0.97
N ARG A 193 -0.53 -18.50 0.62
CA ARG A 193 -0.99 -18.05 -0.69
C ARG A 193 0.12 -17.60 -1.64
N SER A 194 1.27 -17.20 -1.12
CA SER A 194 2.34 -16.64 -1.92
C SER A 194 2.98 -17.65 -2.87
N ARG A 195 3.18 -17.24 -4.11
CA ARG A 195 3.91 -18.05 -5.11
C ARG A 195 5.41 -18.08 -4.83
N ASP A 196 5.96 -16.91 -4.46
CA ASP A 196 7.39 -16.74 -4.21
C ASP A 196 7.60 -15.64 -3.16
N LEU A 197 7.83 -16.05 -1.91
CA LEU A 197 8.09 -15.12 -0.80
C LEU A 197 9.45 -14.43 -0.93
N ALA A 198 10.46 -15.08 -1.52
CA ALA A 198 11.75 -14.45 -1.75
C ALA A 198 11.63 -13.31 -2.78
N ALA A 199 10.84 -13.50 -3.83
CA ALA A 199 10.54 -12.44 -4.79
C ALA A 199 9.76 -11.29 -4.13
N SER A 200 8.71 -11.60 -3.35
CA SER A 200 7.88 -10.57 -2.71
C SER A 200 8.64 -9.70 -1.72
N THR A 201 9.63 -10.24 -1.06
CA THR A 201 10.47 -9.52 -0.08
C THR A 201 11.71 -8.85 -0.69
N THR A 202 11.96 -9.04 -1.99
CA THR A 202 13.13 -8.50 -2.68
C THR A 202 12.75 -7.57 -3.82
N ASN A 203 11.92 -8.04 -4.77
CA ASN A 203 11.66 -7.34 -6.03
C ASN A 203 11.03 -5.95 -5.85
N PRO A 204 10.01 -5.75 -4.97
CA PRO A 204 9.40 -4.43 -4.78
C PRO A 204 10.37 -3.32 -4.33
N PHE A 205 11.52 -3.69 -3.75
CA PHE A 205 12.54 -2.75 -3.29
C PHE A 205 13.61 -2.43 -4.35
N VAL A 206 13.60 -3.14 -5.48
CA VAL A 206 14.57 -2.96 -6.59
C VAL A 206 13.88 -2.66 -7.93
N VAL A 207 12.57 -2.42 -7.92
CA VAL A 207 11.81 -2.03 -9.12
C VAL A 207 12.35 -0.71 -9.67
N PRO A 208 12.73 -0.65 -10.97
CA PRO A 208 13.08 0.61 -11.59
C PRO A 208 11.90 1.57 -11.64
N SER A 209 12.14 2.87 -11.44
CA SER A 209 11.08 3.89 -11.40
C SER A 209 10.27 4.02 -12.70
N GLY A 210 10.78 3.52 -13.83
CA GLY A 210 10.19 3.77 -15.14
C GLY A 210 10.56 5.15 -15.72
N PRO A 211 9.96 5.55 -16.85
CA PRO A 211 10.17 6.87 -17.42
C PRO A 211 9.67 7.96 -16.47
N PRO A 212 10.26 9.18 -16.49
CA PRO A 212 9.80 10.27 -15.67
C PRO A 212 8.37 10.71 -16.06
N GLY A 213 7.47 10.66 -15.10
CA GLY A 213 6.09 11.14 -15.22
C GLY A 213 5.87 12.50 -14.56
N PRO A 214 4.61 13.01 -14.56
CA PRO A 214 4.24 14.23 -13.83
C PRO A 214 4.36 13.99 -12.32
N THR A 215 5.01 14.92 -11.60
CA THR A 215 5.20 14.83 -10.16
C THR A 215 4.62 16.02 -9.40
N ALA A 216 4.14 17.06 -10.09
CA ALA A 216 3.69 18.29 -9.49
C ALA A 216 2.38 18.09 -8.71
N LEU A 217 2.48 17.86 -7.41
CA LEU A 217 1.34 17.57 -6.53
C LEU A 217 0.27 18.66 -6.49
N ARG A 218 0.63 19.92 -6.80
CA ARG A 218 -0.35 21.00 -6.96
C ARG A 218 -1.39 20.71 -8.06
N ASP A 219 -1.07 19.85 -9.02
CA ASP A 219 -1.96 19.50 -10.13
C ASP A 219 -3.08 18.53 -9.69
N LEU A 220 -2.99 17.98 -8.48
CA LEU A 220 -4.08 17.29 -7.80
C LEU A 220 -5.17 18.22 -7.25
N ALA A 221 -5.00 19.55 -7.37
CA ALA A 221 -5.99 20.52 -6.90
C ALA A 221 -7.41 20.20 -7.39
N GLY A 222 -8.39 20.27 -6.47
CA GLY A 222 -9.80 19.97 -6.75
C GLY A 222 -10.15 18.48 -6.82
N LEU A 223 -9.19 17.56 -6.68
CA LEU A 223 -9.45 16.17 -6.36
C LEU A 223 -9.51 16.05 -4.82
N PRO A 224 -10.52 15.38 -4.26
CA PRO A 224 -10.54 15.13 -2.82
C PRO A 224 -9.34 14.25 -2.43
N VAL A 225 -8.51 14.71 -1.49
CA VAL A 225 -7.32 13.98 -1.02
C VAL A 225 -7.30 13.97 0.51
N LEU A 226 -7.16 12.78 1.06
CA LEU A 226 -6.88 12.54 2.48
C LEU A 226 -5.45 12.01 2.62
N VAL A 227 -4.65 12.64 3.45
CA VAL A 227 -3.36 12.12 3.91
C VAL A 227 -3.56 11.57 5.31
N VAL A 228 -3.16 10.32 5.54
CA VAL A 228 -3.19 9.66 6.85
C VAL A 228 -1.77 9.29 7.24
N HIS A 229 -1.30 9.77 8.40
CA HIS A 229 0.08 9.49 8.80
C HIS A 229 0.19 9.26 10.30
N GLY A 230 1.06 8.32 10.68
CA GLY A 230 1.37 8.04 12.08
C GLY A 230 2.32 9.07 12.68
N THR A 231 2.07 9.48 13.94
CA THR A 231 3.01 10.39 14.63
C THR A 231 4.34 9.75 14.98
N ASP A 232 4.37 8.42 15.02
CA ASP A 232 5.53 7.62 15.41
C ASP A 232 6.04 6.73 14.25
N ASP A 233 5.80 7.14 13.00
CA ASP A 233 6.29 6.44 11.81
C ASP A 233 7.83 6.46 11.80
N PRO A 234 8.48 5.28 11.96
CA PRO A 234 9.95 5.23 12.07
C PRO A 234 10.65 5.19 10.71
N LEU A 235 9.92 4.91 9.62
CA LEU A 235 10.46 4.85 8.27
C LEU A 235 10.31 6.20 7.55
N LEU A 236 9.12 6.74 7.56
CA LEU A 236 8.77 8.04 6.98
C LEU A 236 8.21 8.92 8.10
N PRO A 237 9.05 9.67 8.85
CA PRO A 237 8.58 10.51 9.93
C PRO A 237 7.38 11.40 9.55
N VAL A 238 6.55 11.78 10.50
CA VAL A 238 5.26 12.47 10.28
C VAL A 238 5.37 13.73 9.41
N GLU A 239 6.56 14.30 9.30
CA GLU A 239 6.88 15.41 8.40
C GLU A 239 6.60 15.09 6.94
N HIS A 240 6.72 13.81 6.52
CA HIS A 240 6.36 13.38 5.16
C HIS A 240 4.87 13.57 4.90
N GLY A 241 4.01 13.14 5.81
CA GLY A 241 2.56 13.33 5.70
C GLY A 241 2.15 14.82 5.73
N ARG A 242 2.78 15.61 6.60
CA ARG A 242 2.56 17.06 6.67
C ARG A 242 2.99 17.77 5.39
N ALA A 243 4.15 17.43 4.85
CA ALA A 243 4.65 17.98 3.60
C ALA A 243 3.77 17.59 2.42
N LEU A 244 3.34 16.32 2.36
CA LEU A 244 2.43 15.81 1.34
C LEU A 244 1.09 16.56 1.36
N ALA A 245 0.47 16.73 2.53
CA ALA A 245 -0.78 17.48 2.66
C ALA A 245 -0.61 18.97 2.32
N ALA A 246 0.51 19.57 2.64
CA ALA A 246 0.81 20.97 2.31
C ALA A 246 1.04 21.18 0.79
N ALA A 247 1.60 20.18 0.09
CA ALA A 247 1.89 20.23 -1.34
C ALA A 247 0.64 20.08 -2.22
N ILE A 248 -0.44 19.47 -1.68
CA ILE A 248 -1.68 19.21 -2.42
C ILE A 248 -2.76 20.22 -2.01
N PRO A 249 -3.15 21.17 -2.86
CA PRO A 249 -4.16 22.17 -2.51
C PRO A 249 -5.52 21.52 -2.16
N GLY A 250 -6.00 21.78 -0.95
CA GLY A 250 -7.26 21.24 -0.45
C GLY A 250 -7.17 19.84 0.19
N ALA A 251 -5.99 19.24 0.27
CA ALA A 251 -5.82 17.99 0.98
C ALA A 251 -6.11 18.13 2.48
N ARG A 252 -6.73 17.09 3.05
CA ARG A 252 -6.93 16.96 4.50
C ARG A 252 -5.81 16.09 5.09
N LEU A 253 -5.36 16.39 6.28
CA LEU A 253 -4.41 15.58 7.03
C LEU A 253 -5.09 14.96 8.25
N LEU A 254 -4.93 13.65 8.41
CA LEU A 254 -5.32 12.88 9.58
C LEU A 254 -4.05 12.29 10.22
N GLU A 255 -3.57 12.91 11.28
CA GLU A 255 -2.51 12.33 12.11
C GLU A 255 -3.13 11.33 13.10
N ILE A 256 -2.51 10.14 13.19
CA ILE A 256 -2.91 9.09 14.14
C ILE A 256 -1.79 8.94 15.17
N GLU A 257 -2.11 9.31 16.42
CA GLU A 257 -1.16 9.26 17.53
C GLU A 257 -0.72 7.80 17.80
N GLY A 258 0.57 7.59 17.96
CA GLY A 258 1.16 6.29 18.24
C GLY A 258 1.19 5.30 17.06
N MET A 259 0.66 5.65 15.89
CA MET A 259 0.76 4.84 14.69
C MET A 259 2.18 4.92 14.12
N GLY A 260 2.76 3.76 13.80
CA GLY A 260 4.01 3.61 13.06
C GLY A 260 3.82 3.61 11.54
N HIS A 261 4.77 2.98 10.82
CA HIS A 261 4.69 2.76 9.37
C HIS A 261 3.83 1.53 9.05
N GLN A 262 2.54 1.61 9.28
CA GLN A 262 1.60 0.50 9.21
C GLN A 262 0.20 1.00 8.87
N LEU A 263 -0.77 0.09 8.76
CA LEU A 263 -2.18 0.49 8.80
C LEU A 263 -2.54 1.07 10.17
N PRO A 264 -3.55 1.96 10.25
CA PRO A 264 -4.05 2.41 11.55
C PRO A 264 -4.29 1.23 12.49
N PRO A 265 -3.91 1.33 13.78
CA PRO A 265 -4.23 0.29 14.76
C PRO A 265 -5.75 0.16 14.93
N GLU A 266 -6.23 -1.03 15.30
CA GLU A 266 -7.67 -1.35 15.36
C GLU A 266 -8.53 -0.32 16.08
N PRO A 267 -8.13 0.26 17.22
CA PRO A 267 -8.91 1.31 17.88
C PRO A 267 -9.14 2.58 17.04
N ALA A 268 -8.33 2.81 16.03
CA ALA A 268 -8.43 3.96 15.11
C ALA A 268 -9.23 3.64 13.84
N TRP A 269 -9.65 2.40 13.61
CA TRP A 269 -10.28 2.01 12.34
C TRP A 269 -11.58 2.72 12.02
N ASP A 270 -12.48 2.92 13.00
CA ASP A 270 -13.72 3.64 12.73
C ASP A 270 -13.44 5.09 12.29
N ARG A 271 -12.50 5.77 12.98
CA ARG A 271 -12.06 7.11 12.61
C ARG A 271 -11.41 7.14 11.22
N PHE A 272 -10.59 6.14 10.89
CA PHE A 272 -9.97 6.00 9.58
C PHE A 272 -11.02 5.77 8.49
N VAL A 273 -11.91 4.81 8.67
CA VAL A 273 -12.98 4.48 7.72
C VAL A 273 -13.89 5.68 7.49
N ASP A 274 -14.33 6.36 8.56
CA ASP A 274 -15.14 7.58 8.43
C ASP A 274 -14.41 8.65 7.63
N ALA A 275 -13.12 8.89 7.92
CA ALA A 275 -12.32 9.87 7.19
C ALA A 275 -12.14 9.51 5.70
N VAL A 276 -11.97 8.22 5.37
CA VAL A 276 -11.91 7.72 3.96
C VAL A 276 -13.23 7.93 3.25
N LEU A 277 -14.36 7.87 3.93
CA LEU A 277 -15.69 7.93 3.32
C LEU A 277 -16.28 9.34 3.21
N GLU A 278 -15.71 10.32 3.92
CA GLU A 278 -16.20 11.71 3.98
C GLU A 278 -15.76 12.59 2.80
N HIS A 279 -15.05 12.06 1.82
CA HIS A 279 -14.54 12.88 0.69
C HIS A 279 -14.65 12.18 -0.68
#